data_874b365023e2dd183bfedb57231c1ce8
#
_entry.id   874b365023e2dd183bfedb57231c1ce8
#
_cell.length_a   1.000
_cell.length_b   1.000
_cell.length_c   1.000
_cell.angle_alpha   90.00
_cell.angle_beta   90.00
_cell.angle_gamma   90.00
#
_symmetry.space_group_name_H-M   'P 1'
#
loop_
_entity.id
_entity.type
_entity.pdbx_description
1 polymer ?
#
loop_
_entity_poly.entity_id
_entity_poly.type
_entity_poly.pdbx_seq_one_letter_code
_entity_poly.pdbx_strand_id
1 'polypeptide(L)'
;MLKNKILATTISVSLLAPLANPLLENAKAANDNFYIGKGNDVEIIKRTEDKTSNKWGVTQNIQFDFVKDKKYNKDALILKMQGFISSRTTYYNYKNTNHIKSMRWPFQYNIGLKTNDPNVSLINYLPKNKIESTNVSQTLGYNIGGNFQSAPSLGGNGSFNYSKSISYTQQNYVSEVEQQNSKSVLWGVKANSFVTASGQKSAFDSDLFVGYKPNSKDPRDYFVPDSELPPLVQSGFNPSFIATVSHEKGSGDTSEFEITYGRNMDVTHAIKRSTHYGNSYLDGHRVHNAFKNRNYTVKYEVNWKTHEIKVKGQN
;
A
#
# COMPACT_ATOMS: atom_id res chain seq x y z
N MET A 1 43.35 -44.43 -34.97
CA MET A 1 41.99 -44.17 -35.43
C MET A 1 41.16 -43.72 -34.19
N LEU A 2 41.13 -42.41 -33.92
CA LEU A 2 40.28 -41.81 -32.89
C LEU A 2 39.13 -41.08 -33.58
N LYS A 3 37.90 -41.48 -33.29
CA LYS A 3 36.68 -40.81 -33.77
C LYS A 3 36.33 -39.68 -32.81
N ASN A 4 36.39 -38.43 -33.28
CA ASN A 4 35.88 -37.26 -32.61
C ASN A 4 34.34 -37.27 -32.64
N LYS A 5 33.71 -37.24 -31.49
CA LYS A 5 32.29 -36.93 -31.33
C LYS A 5 32.13 -35.43 -31.12
N ILE A 6 31.50 -34.79 -32.09
CA ILE A 6 31.07 -33.39 -31.98
C ILE A 6 29.79 -33.37 -31.14
N LEU A 7 29.83 -32.62 -30.05
CA LEU A 7 28.65 -32.37 -29.17
C LEU A 7 27.99 -31.09 -29.70
N ALA A 8 26.81 -31.23 -30.28
CA ALA A 8 26.01 -30.08 -30.69
C ALA A 8 25.26 -29.52 -29.50
N THR A 9 25.61 -28.30 -29.09
CA THR A 9 24.89 -27.56 -28.05
C THR A 9 23.73 -26.80 -28.69
N THR A 10 22.51 -27.22 -28.46
CA THR A 10 21.32 -26.50 -28.87
C THR A 10 21.08 -25.33 -27.93
N ILE A 11 21.21 -24.11 -28.44
CA ILE A 11 20.82 -22.89 -27.76
C ILE A 11 19.31 -22.71 -27.98
N SER A 12 18.52 -22.91 -26.93
CA SER A 12 17.09 -22.56 -26.94
C SER A 12 16.94 -21.07 -26.71
N VAL A 13 16.56 -20.36 -27.76
CA VAL A 13 16.13 -18.96 -27.70
C VAL A 13 14.70 -18.97 -27.17
N SER A 14 14.49 -18.55 -25.93
CA SER A 14 13.15 -18.28 -25.39
C SER A 14 12.65 -16.95 -25.96
N LEU A 15 11.66 -17.01 -26.85
CA LEU A 15 10.89 -15.86 -27.28
C LEU A 15 10.13 -15.31 -26.08
N LEU A 16 10.49 -14.11 -25.62
CA LEU A 16 9.65 -13.28 -24.76
C LEU A 16 8.44 -12.81 -25.58
N ALA A 17 7.29 -13.40 -25.33
CA ALA A 17 6.02 -12.86 -25.81
C ALA A 17 5.75 -11.50 -25.13
N PRO A 18 5.29 -10.47 -25.87
CA PRO A 18 4.88 -9.21 -25.25
C PRO A 18 3.70 -9.45 -24.32
N LEU A 19 3.81 -9.01 -23.06
CA LEU A 19 2.71 -8.96 -22.10
C LEU A 19 1.63 -8.05 -22.70
N ALA A 20 0.61 -8.65 -23.27
CA ALA A 20 -0.62 -7.96 -23.62
C ALA A 20 -1.22 -7.38 -22.32
N ASN A 21 -1.41 -6.06 -22.25
CA ASN A 21 -2.23 -5.41 -21.25
C ASN A 21 -3.61 -6.06 -21.26
N PRO A 22 -4.10 -6.63 -20.16
CA PRO A 22 -5.50 -7.01 -20.11
C PRO A 22 -6.31 -5.71 -20.19
N LEU A 23 -7.08 -5.58 -21.25
CA LEU A 23 -8.13 -4.58 -21.38
C LEU A 23 -8.98 -4.63 -20.11
N LEU A 24 -9.15 -3.48 -19.47
CA LEU A 24 -10.15 -3.24 -18.42
C LEU A 24 -11.55 -3.44 -19.06
N GLU A 25 -12.00 -4.66 -19.16
CA GLU A 25 -13.41 -4.93 -19.27
C GLU A 25 -14.08 -4.50 -17.97
N ASN A 26 -15.07 -3.63 -18.10
CA ASN A 26 -15.99 -3.29 -17.03
C ASN A 26 -16.69 -4.57 -16.55
N ALA A 27 -16.07 -5.28 -15.63
CA ALA A 27 -16.69 -6.42 -14.98
C ALA A 27 -17.83 -5.88 -14.12
N LYS A 28 -19.06 -6.01 -14.62
CA LYS A 28 -20.26 -6.04 -13.78
C LYS A 28 -19.94 -7.00 -12.64
N ALA A 29 -20.01 -6.52 -11.40
CA ALA A 29 -19.79 -7.34 -10.23
C ALA A 29 -20.70 -8.56 -10.30
N ALA A 30 -20.12 -9.71 -10.62
CA ALA A 30 -20.84 -10.97 -10.58
C ALA A 30 -21.22 -11.23 -9.12
N ASN A 31 -22.47 -11.63 -8.88
CA ASN A 31 -22.94 -12.06 -7.58
C ASN A 31 -22.37 -13.44 -7.25
N ASP A 32 -21.07 -13.51 -6.96
CA ASP A 32 -20.43 -14.75 -6.54
C ASP A 32 -20.73 -15.01 -5.07
N ASN A 33 -21.73 -15.82 -4.81
CA ASN A 33 -22.02 -16.33 -3.47
C ASN A 33 -21.21 -17.59 -3.24
N PHE A 34 -20.45 -17.64 -2.14
CA PHE A 34 -19.72 -18.82 -1.71
C PHE A 34 -20.32 -19.36 -0.42
N TYR A 35 -20.54 -20.67 -0.40
CA TYR A 35 -20.93 -21.40 0.81
C TYR A 35 -19.70 -22.06 1.39
N ILE A 36 -19.44 -21.84 2.69
CA ILE A 36 -18.36 -22.45 3.43
C ILE A 36 -18.90 -23.26 4.60
N GLY A 37 -18.33 -24.45 4.78
CA GLY A 37 -18.76 -25.40 5.82
C GLY A 37 -19.65 -26.53 5.27
N LYS A 38 -20.04 -27.47 6.14
CA LYS A 38 -20.99 -28.55 5.79
C LYS A 38 -22.42 -27.99 5.91
N GLY A 39 -23.12 -27.90 4.79
CA GLY A 39 -24.44 -27.29 4.71
C GLY A 39 -24.40 -25.76 4.59
N ASN A 40 -25.55 -25.11 4.44
CA ASN A 40 -25.71 -23.66 4.23
C ASN A 40 -25.56 -22.83 5.50
N ASP A 41 -24.59 -23.14 6.37
CA ASP A 41 -24.41 -22.43 7.64
C ASP A 41 -23.76 -21.06 7.46
N VAL A 42 -22.85 -20.92 6.47
CA VAL A 42 -22.14 -19.67 6.18
C VAL A 42 -22.12 -19.40 4.68
N GLU A 43 -22.47 -18.16 4.31
CA GLU A 43 -22.42 -17.63 2.95
C GLU A 43 -21.50 -16.43 2.90
N ILE A 44 -20.65 -16.33 1.87
CA ILE A 44 -19.81 -15.16 1.59
C ILE A 44 -20.30 -14.48 0.32
N ILE A 45 -20.73 -13.22 0.44
CA ILE A 45 -21.14 -12.40 -0.68
C ILE A 45 -20.06 -11.37 -0.95
N LYS A 46 -19.50 -11.38 -2.17
CA LYS A 46 -18.38 -10.51 -2.55
C LYS A 46 -18.85 -9.33 -3.38
N ARG A 47 -18.30 -8.16 -3.11
CA ARG A 47 -18.42 -6.95 -3.94
C ARG A 47 -17.05 -6.30 -4.08
N THR A 48 -16.83 -5.61 -5.19
CA THR A 48 -15.59 -4.88 -5.44
C THR A 48 -15.92 -3.49 -5.95
N GLU A 49 -15.20 -2.49 -5.44
CA GLU A 49 -15.28 -1.10 -5.86
C GLU A 49 -13.89 -0.56 -6.22
N ASP A 50 -13.80 0.07 -7.39
CA ASP A 50 -12.59 0.71 -7.89
C ASP A 50 -12.79 2.23 -7.98
N LYS A 51 -11.87 3.00 -7.38
CA LYS A 51 -11.89 4.46 -7.45
C LYS A 51 -10.49 5.00 -7.70
N THR A 52 -10.38 5.90 -8.66
CA THR A 52 -9.10 6.52 -9.04
C THR A 52 -9.19 8.03 -8.93
N SER A 53 -8.15 8.63 -8.39
CA SER A 53 -7.95 10.07 -8.35
C SER A 53 -6.61 10.46 -8.99
N ASN A 54 -6.66 11.02 -10.20
CA ASN A 54 -5.47 11.55 -10.87
C ASN A 54 -4.84 12.72 -10.10
N LYS A 55 -5.67 13.56 -9.48
CA LYS A 55 -5.22 14.66 -8.62
C LYS A 55 -4.29 14.17 -7.53
N TRP A 56 -4.65 13.10 -6.85
CA TRP A 56 -3.87 12.52 -5.76
C TRP A 56 -2.90 11.43 -6.22
N GLY A 57 -3.02 10.91 -7.46
CA GLY A 57 -2.25 9.77 -7.96
C GLY A 57 -2.51 8.54 -7.12
N VAL A 58 -3.77 8.23 -6.88
CA VAL A 58 -4.22 7.12 -6.04
C VAL A 58 -5.27 6.31 -6.78
N THR A 59 -5.15 5.00 -6.73
CA THR A 59 -6.19 4.04 -7.11
C THR A 59 -6.53 3.22 -5.87
N GLN A 60 -7.80 3.18 -5.49
CA GLN A 60 -8.34 2.26 -4.48
C GLN A 60 -9.06 1.12 -5.20
N ASN A 61 -8.70 -0.11 -4.86
CA ASN A 61 -9.44 -1.32 -5.21
C ASN A 61 -9.85 -1.98 -3.90
N ILE A 62 -11.13 -1.92 -3.58
CA ILE A 62 -11.67 -2.37 -2.30
C ILE A 62 -12.58 -3.56 -2.53
N GLN A 63 -12.25 -4.69 -1.92
CA GLN A 63 -13.10 -5.87 -1.90
C GLN A 63 -13.84 -5.94 -0.57
N PHE A 64 -15.15 -6.08 -0.64
CA PHE A 64 -16.09 -6.20 0.46
C PHE A 64 -16.62 -7.64 0.49
N ASP A 65 -16.29 -8.43 1.50
CA ASP A 65 -16.79 -9.78 1.68
C ASP A 65 -17.75 -9.78 2.86
N PHE A 66 -19.05 -9.82 2.58
CA PHE A 66 -20.09 -9.98 3.58
C PHE A 66 -20.10 -11.43 4.07
N VAL A 67 -20.00 -11.63 5.36
CA VAL A 67 -20.03 -12.93 6.02
C VAL A 67 -21.40 -13.12 6.65
N LYS A 68 -22.23 -13.97 6.05
CA LYS A 68 -23.53 -14.38 6.59
C LYS A 68 -23.37 -15.72 7.28
N ASP A 69 -23.26 -15.69 8.59
CA ASP A 69 -23.12 -16.88 9.42
C ASP A 69 -24.37 -17.02 10.32
N LYS A 70 -25.05 -18.15 10.20
CA LYS A 70 -26.25 -18.45 11.01
C LYS A 70 -25.94 -18.67 12.48
N LYS A 71 -24.69 -19.04 12.79
CA LYS A 71 -24.23 -19.27 14.18
C LYS A 71 -23.60 -18.04 14.81
N TYR A 72 -23.38 -16.97 14.02
CA TYR A 72 -22.91 -15.70 14.53
C TYR A 72 -24.06 -14.71 14.64
N ASN A 73 -24.23 -14.12 15.83
CA ASN A 73 -25.35 -13.22 16.12
C ASN A 73 -25.20 -11.81 15.54
N LYS A 74 -24.10 -11.51 14.85
CA LYS A 74 -23.81 -10.23 14.18
C LYS A 74 -23.63 -10.44 12.69
N ASP A 75 -23.80 -9.37 11.92
CA ASP A 75 -23.30 -9.33 10.54
C ASP A 75 -21.81 -8.99 10.56
N ALA A 76 -21.05 -9.52 9.62
CA ALA A 76 -19.64 -9.22 9.49
C ALA A 76 -19.26 -8.84 8.08
N LEU A 77 -18.25 -7.98 7.95
CA LEU A 77 -17.71 -7.54 6.68
C LEU A 77 -16.17 -7.57 6.73
N ILE A 78 -15.57 -8.27 5.79
CA ILE A 78 -14.12 -8.26 5.59
C ILE A 78 -13.82 -7.32 4.43
N LEU A 79 -13.10 -6.23 4.71
CA LEU A 79 -12.66 -5.27 3.71
C LEU A 79 -11.20 -5.57 3.37
N LYS A 80 -10.91 -5.92 2.10
CA LYS A 80 -9.54 -5.99 1.60
C LYS A 80 -9.24 -4.74 0.78
N MET A 81 -8.30 -3.95 1.26
CA MET A 81 -7.90 -2.65 0.73
C MET A 81 -6.63 -2.81 -0.10
N GLN A 82 -6.74 -2.72 -1.42
CA GLN A 82 -5.67 -2.84 -2.40
C GLN A 82 -5.65 -1.61 -3.33
N GLY A 83 -4.68 -1.55 -4.24
CA GLY A 83 -4.59 -0.51 -5.26
C GLY A 83 -3.19 0.04 -5.43
N PHE A 84 -3.08 1.36 -5.64
CA PHE A 84 -1.80 2.02 -5.87
C PHE A 84 -1.79 3.43 -5.29
N ILE A 85 -0.67 3.82 -4.70
CA ILE A 85 -0.39 5.19 -4.23
C ILE A 85 0.91 5.63 -4.88
N SER A 86 0.83 6.52 -5.89
CA SER A 86 2.02 7.08 -6.57
C SER A 86 2.95 7.77 -5.58
N SER A 87 4.25 7.69 -5.77
CA SER A 87 5.24 8.39 -4.95
C SER A 87 5.10 9.92 -5.07
N ARG A 88 4.79 10.41 -6.26
CA ARG A 88 4.80 11.85 -6.57
C ARG A 88 6.14 12.52 -6.23
N THR A 89 7.23 11.78 -6.33
CA THR A 89 8.57 12.33 -6.21
C THR A 89 8.81 13.36 -7.29
N THR A 90 9.33 14.53 -6.90
CA THR A 90 9.54 15.67 -7.81
C THR A 90 10.77 16.45 -7.40
N TYR A 91 11.42 17.08 -8.41
CA TYR A 91 12.61 17.90 -8.27
C TYR A 91 12.30 19.32 -8.70
N TYR A 92 12.84 20.31 -7.96
CA TYR A 92 12.58 21.73 -8.26
C TYR A 92 13.66 22.65 -7.68
N ASN A 93 13.72 23.89 -8.20
CA ASN A 93 14.59 24.94 -7.66
C ASN A 93 13.94 25.54 -6.40
N TYR A 94 14.65 25.55 -5.28
CA TYR A 94 14.13 26.15 -4.06
C TYR A 94 14.17 27.68 -4.15
N LYS A 95 13.02 28.35 -3.97
CA LYS A 95 12.89 29.84 -4.02
C LYS A 95 13.55 30.48 -5.25
N ASN A 96 13.53 29.80 -6.41
CA ASN A 96 14.16 30.26 -7.64
C ASN A 96 15.68 30.55 -7.54
N THR A 97 16.38 29.93 -6.57
CA THR A 97 17.83 30.05 -6.42
C THR A 97 18.53 28.98 -7.27
N ASN A 98 19.72 29.33 -7.79
CA ASN A 98 20.55 28.36 -8.51
C ASN A 98 21.42 27.50 -7.58
N HIS A 99 21.46 27.82 -6.28
CA HIS A 99 22.34 27.17 -5.31
C HIS A 99 21.66 26.09 -4.49
N ILE A 100 20.33 26.05 -4.45
CA ILE A 100 19.56 25.08 -3.68
C ILE A 100 18.56 24.39 -4.60
N LYS A 101 18.70 23.08 -4.72
CA LYS A 101 17.76 22.22 -5.41
C LYS A 101 17.03 21.35 -4.38
N SER A 102 15.82 20.97 -4.68
CA SER A 102 14.97 20.24 -3.74
C SER A 102 14.38 19.02 -4.38
N MET A 103 14.39 17.92 -3.65
CA MET A 103 13.67 16.69 -3.96
C MET A 103 12.56 16.52 -2.93
N ARG A 104 11.33 16.44 -3.38
CA ARG A 104 10.18 16.03 -2.55
C ARG A 104 9.91 14.54 -2.77
N TRP A 105 9.79 13.77 -1.70
CA TRP A 105 9.65 12.32 -1.76
C TRP A 105 8.74 11.80 -0.64
N PRO A 106 8.07 10.62 -0.81
CA PRO A 106 7.17 10.08 0.20
C PRO A 106 7.94 9.48 1.37
N PHE A 107 7.84 10.10 2.54
CA PHE A 107 8.37 9.54 3.78
C PHE A 107 7.43 8.47 4.35
N GLN A 108 6.12 8.63 4.18
CA GLN A 108 5.12 7.71 4.70
C GLN A 108 3.94 7.57 3.75
N TYR A 109 3.48 6.36 3.55
CA TYR A 109 2.19 6.05 2.93
C TYR A 109 1.17 5.75 4.01
N ASN A 110 -0.07 6.22 3.80
CA ASN A 110 -1.17 6.10 4.76
C ASN A 110 -2.29 5.28 4.15
N ILE A 111 -2.78 4.27 4.88
CA ILE A 111 -3.95 3.48 4.55
C ILE A 111 -4.86 3.47 5.77
N GLY A 112 -6.13 3.83 5.60
CA GLY A 112 -7.04 3.94 6.73
C GLY A 112 -8.46 3.50 6.42
N LEU A 113 -9.11 2.96 7.45
CA LEU A 113 -10.55 2.71 7.51
C LEU A 113 -11.11 3.42 8.73
N LYS A 114 -12.25 4.08 8.54
CA LYS A 114 -13.03 4.71 9.63
C LYS A 114 -14.51 4.54 9.38
N THR A 115 -15.28 4.36 10.45
CA THR A 115 -16.73 4.50 10.46
C THR A 115 -17.15 5.35 11.64
N ASN A 116 -18.26 6.07 11.50
CA ASN A 116 -18.91 6.80 12.58
C ASN A 116 -20.22 6.12 13.05
N ASP A 117 -20.57 4.98 12.46
CA ASP A 117 -21.75 4.21 12.83
C ASP A 117 -21.59 3.61 14.24
N PRO A 118 -22.48 3.93 15.19
CA PRO A 118 -22.42 3.39 16.55
C PRO A 118 -22.57 1.86 16.61
N ASN A 119 -23.26 1.27 15.65
CA ASN A 119 -23.59 -0.16 15.62
C ASN A 119 -22.53 -1.01 14.92
N VAL A 120 -21.49 -0.37 14.32
CA VAL A 120 -20.37 -1.04 13.70
C VAL A 120 -19.16 -1.03 14.63
N SER A 121 -18.46 -2.15 14.73
CA SER A 121 -17.20 -2.25 15.48
C SER A 121 -16.11 -2.91 14.66
N LEU A 122 -14.90 -2.34 14.69
CA LEU A 122 -13.69 -2.96 14.17
C LEU A 122 -13.31 -4.14 15.08
N ILE A 123 -13.26 -5.36 14.54
CA ILE A 123 -13.00 -6.59 15.31
C ILE A 123 -11.66 -7.24 14.96
N ASN A 124 -11.14 -7.01 13.75
CA ASN A 124 -9.85 -7.54 13.37
C ASN A 124 -9.24 -6.69 12.22
N TYR A 125 -7.92 -6.74 12.06
CA TYR A 125 -7.22 -6.04 10.97
C TYR A 125 -5.83 -6.64 10.72
N LEU A 126 -5.28 -6.46 9.51
CA LEU A 126 -3.94 -6.89 9.14
C LEU A 126 -3.22 -5.80 8.34
N PRO A 127 -1.93 -5.57 8.59
CA PRO A 127 -1.13 -6.13 9.70
C PRO A 127 -1.49 -5.52 11.07
N LYS A 128 -1.27 -6.28 12.17
CA LYS A 128 -1.49 -5.82 13.55
C LYS A 128 -0.24 -5.21 14.18
N ASN A 129 0.89 -5.83 13.92
CA ASN A 129 2.17 -5.48 14.53
C ASN A 129 3.04 -4.72 13.55
N LYS A 130 4.06 -4.05 14.06
CA LYS A 130 5.12 -3.47 13.25
C LYS A 130 5.80 -4.57 12.44
N ILE A 131 5.97 -4.35 11.13
CA ILE A 131 6.61 -5.28 10.21
C ILE A 131 7.79 -4.57 9.55
N GLU A 132 8.98 -5.14 9.74
CA GLU A 132 10.23 -4.63 9.19
C GLU A 132 10.73 -5.40 7.96
N SER A 133 10.14 -6.58 7.70
CA SER A 133 10.50 -7.39 6.53
C SER A 133 10.10 -6.71 5.22
N THR A 134 10.96 -6.86 4.20
CA THR A 134 10.70 -6.34 2.85
C THR A 134 9.42 -6.90 2.24
N ASN A 135 9.19 -8.20 2.36
CA ASN A 135 8.00 -8.87 1.86
C ASN A 135 7.07 -9.17 3.04
N VAL A 136 5.85 -8.70 2.93
CA VAL A 136 4.81 -8.91 3.93
C VAL A 136 3.78 -9.87 3.36
N SER A 137 3.47 -10.93 4.13
CA SER A 137 2.42 -11.88 3.80
C SER A 137 1.77 -12.37 5.09
N GLN A 138 0.45 -12.16 5.22
CA GLN A 138 -0.34 -12.58 6.37
C GLN A 138 -1.73 -13.04 5.91
N THR A 139 -2.36 -13.90 6.70
CA THR A 139 -3.70 -14.44 6.40
C THR A 139 -4.64 -14.16 7.55
N LEU A 140 -5.83 -13.65 7.20
CA LEU A 140 -7.00 -13.62 8.08
C LEU A 140 -7.80 -14.89 7.82
N GLY A 141 -8.02 -15.69 8.85
CA GLY A 141 -8.90 -16.84 8.84
C GLY A 141 -10.21 -16.54 9.54
N TYR A 142 -11.28 -17.12 9.03
CA TYR A 142 -12.61 -17.11 9.64
C TYR A 142 -13.10 -18.53 9.88
N ASN A 143 -13.62 -18.79 11.07
CA ASN A 143 -14.33 -20.01 11.44
C ASN A 143 -15.77 -19.70 11.84
N ILE A 144 -16.65 -20.64 11.59
CA ILE A 144 -18.09 -20.53 11.88
C ILE A 144 -18.31 -20.16 13.35
N GLY A 145 -19.25 -19.22 13.60
CA GLY A 145 -19.53 -18.67 14.92
C GLY A 145 -18.82 -17.34 15.21
N GLY A 146 -18.27 -16.67 14.19
CA GLY A 146 -17.68 -15.33 14.33
C GLY A 146 -16.23 -15.32 14.83
N ASN A 147 -15.50 -16.44 14.70
CA ASN A 147 -14.12 -16.53 15.15
C ASN A 147 -13.16 -16.09 14.03
N PHE A 148 -12.57 -14.88 14.16
CA PHE A 148 -11.60 -14.30 13.27
C PHE A 148 -10.19 -14.43 13.86
N GLN A 149 -9.28 -15.07 13.13
CA GLN A 149 -7.90 -15.30 13.54
C GLN A 149 -6.92 -14.78 12.49
N SER A 150 -5.77 -14.28 12.92
CA SER A 150 -4.67 -13.90 12.05
C SER A 150 -3.53 -14.90 12.18
N ALA A 151 -2.96 -15.32 11.05
CA ALA A 151 -1.81 -16.20 11.00
C ALA A 151 -0.77 -15.67 10.00
N PRO A 152 0.53 -15.92 10.19
CA PRO A 152 1.52 -15.79 9.14
C PRO A 152 1.12 -16.69 7.97
N SER A 153 1.29 -16.24 6.73
CA SER A 153 0.91 -17.03 5.55
C SER A 153 1.82 -18.23 5.27
N LEU A 154 2.96 -18.31 5.92
CA LEU A 154 3.92 -19.41 5.78
C LEU A 154 3.65 -20.47 6.87
N GLY A 155 2.92 -21.53 6.50
CA GLY A 155 2.94 -22.79 7.23
C GLY A 155 2.05 -22.93 8.47
N GLY A 156 1.11 -22.03 8.71
CA GLY A 156 0.11 -22.23 9.76
C GLY A 156 -0.92 -23.28 9.34
N ASN A 157 -0.91 -24.46 9.96
CA ASN A 157 -1.90 -25.53 9.80
C ASN A 157 -3.27 -25.17 10.42
N GLY A 158 -3.73 -23.92 10.25
CA GLY A 158 -5.08 -23.52 10.60
C GLY A 158 -6.05 -23.90 9.49
N SER A 159 -6.88 -24.91 9.71
CA SER A 159 -8.02 -25.18 8.83
C SER A 159 -9.09 -24.13 9.07
N PHE A 160 -9.05 -23.06 8.27
CA PHE A 160 -10.11 -22.04 8.30
C PHE A 160 -11.25 -22.42 7.36
N ASN A 161 -12.49 -22.12 7.75
CA ASN A 161 -13.64 -22.26 6.85
C ASN A 161 -13.58 -21.26 5.69
N TYR A 162 -13.04 -20.06 5.94
CA TYR A 162 -12.76 -19.04 4.95
C TYR A 162 -11.46 -18.31 5.32
N SER A 163 -10.66 -17.95 4.33
CA SER A 163 -9.45 -17.18 4.56
C SER A 163 -9.22 -16.11 3.51
N LYS A 164 -8.54 -15.04 3.90
CA LYS A 164 -8.13 -13.94 3.04
C LYS A 164 -6.72 -13.49 3.37
N SER A 165 -5.88 -13.40 2.36
CA SER A 165 -4.48 -13.05 2.56
C SER A 165 -4.17 -11.64 2.06
N ILE A 166 -3.23 -10.99 2.74
CA ILE A 166 -2.53 -9.79 2.25
C ILE A 166 -1.13 -10.19 1.77
N SER A 167 -0.65 -9.48 0.74
CA SER A 167 0.74 -9.57 0.30
C SER A 167 1.14 -8.24 -0.34
N TYR A 168 2.29 -7.69 0.09
CA TYR A 168 2.88 -6.48 -0.49
C TYR A 168 4.38 -6.41 -0.20
N THR A 169 5.09 -5.57 -0.95
CA THR A 169 6.52 -5.31 -0.77
C THR A 169 6.73 -3.90 -0.26
N GLN A 170 7.62 -3.74 0.75
CA GLN A 170 7.92 -2.47 1.40
C GLN A 170 9.43 -2.25 1.58
N GLN A 171 10.22 -2.52 0.54
CA GLN A 171 11.68 -2.36 0.60
C GLN A 171 12.07 -0.97 1.15
N ASN A 172 12.94 -0.94 2.17
CA ASN A 172 13.40 0.26 2.88
C ASN A 172 12.34 0.98 3.74
N TYR A 173 11.14 0.41 3.85
CA TYR A 173 10.05 0.93 4.66
C TYR A 173 9.61 -0.11 5.70
N VAL A 174 8.88 0.35 6.69
CA VAL A 174 8.27 -0.48 7.75
C VAL A 174 6.80 -0.13 7.87
N SER A 175 5.95 -1.16 8.01
CA SER A 175 4.52 -0.98 8.28
C SER A 175 4.25 -1.02 9.77
N GLU A 176 3.42 -0.11 10.24
CA GLU A 176 2.93 -0.10 11.62
C GLU A 176 1.51 0.49 11.71
N VAL A 177 0.83 0.21 12.80
CA VAL A 177 -0.46 0.82 13.12
C VAL A 177 -0.20 2.15 13.82
N GLU A 178 -0.62 3.26 13.17
CA GLU A 178 -0.49 4.62 13.70
C GLU A 178 -1.56 4.94 14.74
N GLN A 179 -2.79 4.54 14.43
CA GLN A 179 -3.95 4.77 15.25
C GLN A 179 -4.93 3.60 15.12
N GLN A 180 -5.55 3.21 16.23
CA GLN A 180 -6.56 2.19 16.24
C GLN A 180 -7.52 2.42 17.40
N ASN A 181 -8.82 2.24 17.14
CA ASN A 181 -9.88 2.15 18.12
C ASN A 181 -11.01 1.23 17.58
N SER A 182 -12.13 1.16 18.29
CA SER A 182 -13.27 0.32 17.89
C SER A 182 -13.96 0.75 16.59
N LYS A 183 -13.64 1.93 16.03
CA LYS A 183 -14.28 2.51 14.84
C LYS A 183 -13.29 2.78 13.69
N SER A 184 -11.99 2.66 13.94
CA SER A 184 -11.00 3.04 12.94
C SER A 184 -9.68 2.29 13.11
N VAL A 185 -8.97 2.17 11.98
CA VAL A 185 -7.56 1.80 11.93
C VAL A 185 -6.86 2.65 10.87
N LEU A 186 -5.68 3.12 11.20
CA LEU A 186 -4.78 3.82 10.29
C LEU A 186 -3.41 3.15 10.34
N TRP A 187 -2.93 2.70 9.19
CA TRP A 187 -1.58 2.18 9.01
C TRP A 187 -0.69 3.22 8.36
N GLY A 188 0.55 3.29 8.82
CA GLY A 188 1.65 4.00 8.20
C GLY A 188 2.68 3.01 7.65
N VAL A 189 3.08 3.21 6.39
CA VAL A 189 4.24 2.53 5.80
C VAL A 189 5.32 3.59 5.70
N LYS A 190 6.27 3.58 6.66
CA LYS A 190 7.25 4.64 6.90
C LYS A 190 8.63 4.27 6.38
N ALA A 191 9.32 5.24 5.78
CA ALA A 191 10.73 5.10 5.45
C ALA A 191 11.57 4.82 6.70
N ASN A 192 12.47 3.84 6.61
CA ASN A 192 13.31 3.40 7.72
C ASN A 192 14.80 3.64 7.44
N SER A 193 15.37 2.88 6.50
CA SER A 193 16.78 3.01 6.13
C SER A 193 17.02 2.65 4.69
N PHE A 194 18.03 3.25 4.09
CA PHE A 194 18.37 3.10 2.68
C PHE A 194 19.84 2.70 2.53
N VAL A 195 20.12 1.80 1.59
CA VAL A 195 21.48 1.51 1.18
C VAL A 195 21.84 2.47 0.03
N THR A 196 22.89 3.24 0.22
CA THR A 196 23.42 4.20 -0.75
C THR A 196 24.87 3.81 -1.13
N ALA A 197 25.45 4.45 -2.14
CA ALA A 197 26.85 4.22 -2.49
C ALA A 197 27.83 4.52 -1.32
N SER A 198 27.44 5.39 -0.37
CA SER A 198 28.20 5.71 0.84
C SER A 198 27.86 4.83 2.06
N GLY A 199 27.08 3.75 1.86
CA GLY A 199 26.66 2.83 2.90
C GLY A 199 25.20 2.97 3.31
N GLN A 200 24.85 2.36 4.46
CA GLN A 200 23.50 2.45 5.00
C GLN A 200 23.26 3.80 5.66
N LYS A 201 22.19 4.47 5.25
CA LYS A 201 21.71 5.75 5.81
C LYS A 201 20.33 5.59 6.43
N SER A 202 20.13 6.27 7.54
CA SER A 202 18.79 6.42 8.13
C SER A 202 17.88 7.22 7.20
N ALA A 203 16.58 6.94 7.23
CA ALA A 203 15.60 7.79 6.55
C ALA A 203 15.58 9.23 7.13
N PHE A 204 16.25 9.49 8.24
CA PHE A 204 16.35 10.80 8.88
C PHE A 204 17.64 11.56 8.56
N ASP A 205 18.56 10.98 7.79
CA ASP A 205 19.80 11.64 7.42
C ASP A 205 19.54 12.89 6.55
N SER A 206 20.26 13.96 6.85
CA SER A 206 20.06 15.27 6.22
C SER A 206 20.44 15.27 4.74
N ASP A 207 21.43 14.46 4.35
CA ASP A 207 21.97 14.34 3.01
C ASP A 207 21.42 13.13 2.22
N LEU A 208 20.33 12.54 2.74
CA LEU A 208 19.69 11.41 2.07
C LEU A 208 19.29 11.79 0.64
N PHE A 209 19.69 10.96 -0.33
CA PHE A 209 19.51 11.14 -1.77
C PHE A 209 20.31 12.29 -2.41
N VAL A 210 21.14 13.02 -1.68
CA VAL A 210 22.01 14.04 -2.26
C VAL A 210 23.07 13.38 -3.16
N GLY A 211 23.20 13.88 -4.38
CA GLY A 211 24.12 13.38 -5.41
C GLY A 211 25.46 14.13 -5.43
N TYR A 212 26.13 14.12 -6.60
CA TYR A 212 27.52 14.60 -6.73
C TYR A 212 27.74 15.66 -7.83
N LYS A 213 26.69 16.22 -8.45
CA LYS A 213 26.81 17.14 -9.57
C LYS A 213 26.44 18.58 -9.21
N PRO A 214 27.29 19.31 -8.44
CA PRO A 214 26.93 20.63 -7.90
C PRO A 214 26.81 21.75 -8.94
N ASN A 215 27.27 21.53 -10.17
CA ASN A 215 27.32 22.56 -11.22
C ASN A 215 26.22 22.41 -12.28
N SER A 216 25.31 21.44 -12.14
CA SER A 216 24.20 21.28 -13.07
C SER A 216 23.13 22.36 -12.90
N LYS A 217 22.47 22.70 -14.02
CA LYS A 217 21.29 23.57 -14.01
C LYS A 217 20.00 22.78 -13.69
N ASP A 218 19.98 21.47 -14.03
CA ASP A 218 18.85 20.60 -13.75
C ASP A 218 18.78 20.28 -12.26
N PRO A 219 17.64 20.54 -11.59
CA PRO A 219 17.46 20.19 -10.18
C PRO A 219 17.68 18.71 -9.88
N ARG A 220 17.37 17.82 -10.83
CA ARG A 220 17.50 16.38 -10.67
C ARG A 220 18.94 15.92 -10.49
N ASP A 221 19.89 16.55 -11.17
CA ASP A 221 21.32 16.20 -11.12
C ASP A 221 21.99 16.45 -9.76
N TYR A 222 21.32 17.17 -8.87
CA TYR A 222 21.76 17.35 -7.49
C TYR A 222 21.48 16.14 -6.60
N PHE A 223 20.71 15.17 -7.11
CA PHE A 223 20.30 13.97 -6.38
C PHE A 223 20.83 12.72 -7.07
N VAL A 224 20.78 11.60 -6.36
CA VAL A 224 21.15 10.30 -6.92
C VAL A 224 20.26 9.96 -8.14
N PRO A 225 20.77 9.21 -9.12
CA PRO A 225 19.97 8.79 -10.27
C PRO A 225 18.72 8.03 -9.85
N ASP A 226 17.67 8.12 -10.66
CA ASP A 226 16.41 7.39 -10.36
C ASP A 226 16.61 5.88 -10.23
N SER A 227 17.57 5.31 -10.96
CA SER A 227 17.91 3.88 -10.86
C SER A 227 18.44 3.45 -9.48
N GLU A 228 18.92 4.42 -8.67
CA GLU A 228 19.40 4.20 -7.32
C GLU A 228 18.35 4.53 -6.26
N LEU A 229 17.21 5.10 -6.66
CA LEU A 229 16.12 5.37 -5.72
C LEU A 229 15.36 4.08 -5.37
N PRO A 230 14.99 3.89 -4.12
CA PRO A 230 14.13 2.79 -3.71
C PRO A 230 12.79 2.81 -4.47
N PRO A 231 12.20 1.64 -4.79
CA PRO A 231 10.95 1.56 -5.57
C PRO A 231 9.80 2.39 -4.98
N LEU A 232 9.65 2.44 -3.65
CA LEU A 232 8.62 3.23 -3.01
C LEU A 232 8.88 4.75 -3.13
N VAL A 233 10.13 5.18 -3.21
CA VAL A 233 10.48 6.59 -3.47
C VAL A 233 10.33 6.94 -4.94
N GLN A 234 10.73 6.04 -5.84
CA GLN A 234 10.69 6.27 -7.29
C GLN A 234 9.27 6.21 -7.85
N SER A 235 8.57 5.11 -7.62
CA SER A 235 7.32 4.78 -8.30
C SER A 235 6.10 4.97 -7.40
N GLY A 236 6.10 4.35 -6.22
CA GLY A 236 4.97 4.37 -5.29
C GLY A 236 4.78 3.04 -4.57
N PHE A 237 3.64 2.91 -3.92
CA PHE A 237 3.31 1.78 -3.07
C PHE A 237 2.02 1.07 -3.53
N ASN A 238 2.06 -0.25 -3.58
CA ASN A 238 0.90 -1.12 -3.82
C ASN A 238 0.43 -1.69 -2.48
N PRO A 239 -0.57 -1.07 -1.83
CA PRO A 239 -1.07 -1.55 -0.55
C PRO A 239 -1.84 -2.86 -0.69
N SER A 240 -1.81 -3.68 0.36
CA SER A 240 -2.71 -4.80 0.57
C SER A 240 -2.94 -4.96 2.06
N PHE A 241 -4.08 -4.48 2.56
CA PHE A 241 -4.45 -4.43 3.97
C PHE A 241 -5.83 -5.03 4.15
N ILE A 242 -6.14 -5.54 5.35
CA ILE A 242 -7.46 -6.06 5.68
C ILE A 242 -7.95 -5.38 6.96
N ALA A 243 -9.22 -5.00 6.95
CA ALA A 243 -9.98 -4.68 8.15
C ALA A 243 -11.25 -5.53 8.19
N THR A 244 -11.66 -5.94 9.37
CA THR A 244 -12.89 -6.69 9.60
C THR A 244 -13.74 -5.96 10.59
N VAL A 245 -14.98 -5.74 10.24
CA VAL A 245 -15.96 -5.08 11.11
C VAL A 245 -17.14 -6.01 11.37
N SER A 246 -17.78 -5.82 12.50
CA SER A 246 -19.08 -6.42 12.83
C SER A 246 -20.13 -5.34 12.97
N HIS A 247 -21.38 -5.68 12.63
CA HIS A 247 -22.55 -4.84 12.76
C HIS A 247 -23.62 -5.58 13.57
N GLU A 248 -24.30 -4.88 14.47
CA GLU A 248 -25.37 -5.47 15.30
C GLU A 248 -26.58 -5.75 14.41
N LYS A 249 -27.04 -7.00 14.35
CA LYS A 249 -28.21 -7.39 13.57
C LYS A 249 -29.44 -6.60 13.95
N GLY A 250 -30.13 -6.06 12.96
CA GLY A 250 -31.38 -5.30 13.19
C GLY A 250 -31.18 -3.87 13.67
N SER A 251 -29.95 -3.38 13.79
CA SER A 251 -29.68 -2.01 14.26
C SER A 251 -29.70 -0.95 13.15
N GLY A 252 -29.95 -1.35 11.92
CA GLY A 252 -30.04 -0.50 10.73
C GLY A 252 -29.66 -1.27 9.47
N ASP A 253 -30.11 -0.80 8.31
CA ASP A 253 -29.86 -1.46 7.04
C ASP A 253 -28.55 -1.00 6.38
N THR A 254 -28.02 0.18 6.74
CA THR A 254 -26.85 0.77 6.09
C THR A 254 -25.84 1.35 7.07
N SER A 255 -24.56 1.31 6.67
CA SER A 255 -23.46 1.94 7.41
C SER A 255 -22.52 2.66 6.47
N GLU A 256 -21.92 3.78 6.92
CA GLU A 256 -20.91 4.50 6.15
C GLU A 256 -19.49 4.17 6.60
N PHE A 257 -18.61 4.00 5.60
CA PHE A 257 -17.19 3.77 5.78
C PHE A 257 -16.37 4.78 4.99
N GLU A 258 -15.37 5.37 5.62
CA GLU A 258 -14.37 6.21 4.99
C GLU A 258 -13.10 5.39 4.78
N ILE A 259 -12.67 5.21 3.51
CA ILE A 259 -11.41 4.55 3.19
C ILE A 259 -10.45 5.59 2.63
N THR A 260 -9.29 5.72 3.28
CA THR A 260 -8.30 6.76 3.00
C THR A 260 -7.00 6.12 2.52
N TYR A 261 -6.49 6.59 1.38
CA TYR A 261 -5.15 6.33 0.89
C TYR A 261 -4.41 7.65 0.72
N GLY A 262 -3.14 7.68 1.10
CA GLY A 262 -2.38 8.92 0.98
C GLY A 262 -0.92 8.79 1.34
N ARG A 263 -0.28 9.94 1.53
CA ARG A 263 1.14 10.03 1.89
C ARG A 263 1.48 11.31 2.61
N ASN A 264 2.53 11.25 3.41
CA ASN A 264 3.25 12.40 3.93
C ASN A 264 4.58 12.50 3.18
N MET A 265 4.96 13.72 2.83
CA MET A 265 6.13 13.97 2.01
C MET A 265 7.21 14.71 2.82
N ASP A 266 8.44 14.28 2.65
CA ASP A 266 9.62 15.01 3.07
C ASP A 266 10.21 15.81 1.91
N VAL A 267 11.05 16.76 2.24
CA VAL A 267 11.88 17.50 1.29
C VAL A 267 13.35 17.39 1.70
N THR A 268 14.18 16.93 0.78
CA THR A 268 15.63 17.01 0.91
C THR A 268 16.11 18.17 0.03
N HIS A 269 16.79 19.14 0.63
CA HIS A 269 17.48 20.22 -0.06
C HIS A 269 18.93 19.81 -0.28
N ALA A 270 19.41 19.88 -1.51
CA ALA A 270 20.82 19.80 -1.86
C ALA A 270 21.36 21.22 -2.09
N ILE A 271 22.27 21.65 -1.24
CA ILE A 271 22.81 23.00 -1.17
C ILE A 271 24.21 23.01 -1.75
N LYS A 272 24.43 23.74 -2.84
CA LYS A 272 25.76 23.93 -3.39
C LYS A 272 26.61 24.78 -2.45
N ARG A 273 27.75 24.26 -2.05
CA ARG A 273 28.78 24.92 -1.27
C ARG A 273 30.09 25.01 -2.07
N SER A 274 30.93 25.95 -1.73
CA SER A 274 32.26 26.06 -2.31
C SER A 274 33.30 25.90 -1.21
N THR A 275 34.38 25.17 -1.50
CA THR A 275 35.55 25.10 -0.62
C THR A 275 36.39 26.36 -0.77
N HIS A 276 37.32 26.56 0.15
CA HIS A 276 38.31 27.66 0.09
C HIS A 276 39.15 27.60 -1.22
N TYR A 277 39.35 26.43 -1.78
CA TYR A 277 40.08 26.20 -3.05
C TYR A 277 39.21 26.30 -4.31
N GLY A 278 37.95 26.75 -4.22
CA GLY A 278 37.05 26.94 -5.37
C GLY A 278 36.32 25.68 -5.82
N ASN A 279 36.59 24.53 -5.25
CA ASN A 279 35.81 23.31 -5.56
C ASN A 279 34.39 23.42 -4.99
N SER A 280 33.42 22.90 -5.75
CA SER A 280 32.03 22.86 -5.30
C SER A 280 31.67 21.46 -4.81
N TYR A 281 30.85 21.40 -3.75
CA TYR A 281 30.24 20.17 -3.24
C TYR A 281 28.78 20.42 -2.88
N LEU A 282 28.02 19.34 -2.62
CA LEU A 282 26.63 19.41 -2.19
C LEU A 282 26.53 19.05 -0.71
N ASP A 283 25.81 19.88 0.01
CA ASP A 283 25.47 19.72 1.41
C ASP A 283 23.96 19.45 1.51
N GLY A 284 23.53 18.55 2.41
CA GLY A 284 22.14 18.13 2.53
C GLY A 284 21.41 18.80 3.69
N HIS A 285 20.16 19.15 3.47
CA HIS A 285 19.25 19.58 4.54
C HIS A 285 17.87 18.97 4.30
N ARG A 286 17.36 18.22 5.29
CA ARG A 286 16.06 17.58 5.23
C ARG A 286 14.99 18.34 6.02
N VAL A 287 13.81 18.49 5.43
CA VAL A 287 12.61 18.99 6.10
C VAL A 287 11.62 17.81 6.23
N HIS A 288 11.47 17.32 7.46
CA HIS A 288 10.57 16.23 7.76
C HIS A 288 9.10 16.66 7.73
N ASN A 289 8.23 15.82 7.17
CA ASN A 289 6.78 16.08 7.07
C ASN A 289 6.45 17.45 6.46
N ALA A 290 7.23 17.88 5.44
CA ALA A 290 7.04 19.16 4.76
C ALA A 290 5.63 19.30 4.16
N PHE A 291 5.03 18.17 3.74
CA PHE A 291 3.65 18.11 3.28
C PHE A 291 2.94 16.91 3.89
N LYS A 292 2.03 17.18 4.83
CA LYS A 292 1.22 16.16 5.51
C LYS A 292 -0.12 15.92 4.82
N ASN A 293 -0.70 14.74 5.08
CA ASN A 293 -2.09 14.41 4.75
C ASN A 293 -2.47 14.65 3.29
N ARG A 294 -1.58 14.26 2.36
CA ARG A 294 -1.89 14.22 0.94
C ARG A 294 -2.76 12.99 0.66
N ASN A 295 -4.01 13.05 1.11
CA ASN A 295 -4.92 11.92 1.20
C ASN A 295 -6.05 12.02 0.19
N TYR A 296 -6.45 10.88 -0.34
CA TYR A 296 -7.66 10.63 -1.07
C TYR A 296 -8.57 9.75 -0.23
N THR A 297 -9.75 10.24 0.10
CA THR A 297 -10.74 9.52 0.91
C THR A 297 -12.01 9.32 0.10
N VAL A 298 -12.49 8.08 0.08
CA VAL A 298 -13.77 7.70 -0.51
C VAL A 298 -14.73 7.26 0.60
N LYS A 299 -15.95 7.76 0.54
CA LYS A 299 -17.05 7.36 1.43
C LYS A 299 -17.91 6.33 0.74
N TYR A 300 -18.03 5.17 1.36
CA TYR A 300 -18.84 4.05 0.92
C TYR A 300 -20.01 3.86 1.87
N GLU A 301 -21.22 3.77 1.33
CA GLU A 301 -22.39 3.28 2.02
C GLU A 301 -22.53 1.78 1.73
N VAL A 302 -22.56 0.99 2.78
CA VAL A 302 -22.74 -0.46 2.74
C VAL A 302 -24.14 -0.78 3.20
N ASN A 303 -24.90 -1.54 2.39
CA ASN A 303 -26.22 -2.04 2.77
C ASN A 303 -26.09 -3.49 3.25
N TRP A 304 -26.36 -3.71 4.54
CA TRP A 304 -26.23 -5.03 5.19
C TRP A 304 -27.28 -6.04 4.74
N LYS A 305 -28.43 -5.58 4.25
CA LYS A 305 -29.54 -6.41 3.82
C LYS A 305 -29.45 -6.82 2.35
N THR A 306 -29.15 -5.85 1.46
CA THR A 306 -29.05 -6.11 0.01
C THR A 306 -27.62 -6.42 -0.42
N HIS A 307 -26.63 -6.20 0.45
CA HIS A 307 -25.18 -6.34 0.19
C HIS A 307 -24.70 -5.45 -0.99
N GLU A 308 -25.37 -4.32 -1.19
CA GLU A 308 -24.98 -3.31 -2.16
C GLU A 308 -23.98 -2.34 -1.55
N ILE A 309 -23.07 -1.86 -2.40
CA ILE A 309 -22.11 -0.81 -2.06
C ILE A 309 -22.44 0.41 -2.91
N LYS A 310 -22.50 1.59 -2.29
CA LYS A 310 -22.69 2.88 -2.96
C LYS A 310 -21.61 3.86 -2.57
N VAL A 311 -21.04 4.56 -3.54
CA VAL A 311 -20.12 5.66 -3.28
C VAL A 311 -20.93 6.92 -2.99
N LYS A 312 -20.76 7.48 -1.78
CA LYS A 312 -21.48 8.68 -1.31
C LYS A 312 -20.67 9.97 -1.54
N GLY A 313 -19.35 9.87 -1.63
CA GLY A 313 -18.50 11.03 -1.86
C GLY A 313 -17.03 10.66 -1.95
N GLN A 314 -16.24 11.60 -2.47
CA GLN A 314 -14.79 11.52 -2.56
C GLN A 314 -14.17 12.92 -2.54
N ASN A 315 -12.91 13.05 -2.04
CA ASN A 315 -12.20 14.33 -1.95
C ASN A 315 -10.98 14.42 -2.88
#